data_58c28852865be376b78e00af2986f381
#
_entry.id   58c28852865be376b78e00af2986f381
#
_cell.length_a   1.000
_cell.length_b   1.000
_cell.length_c   1.000
_cell.angle_alpha   90.00
_cell.angle_beta   90.00
_cell.angle_gamma   90.00
#
_symmetry.space_group_name_H-M   'P 1'
#
loop_
_entity.id
_entity.type
_entity.pdbx_description
1 polymer ?
#
loop_
_entity_poly.entity_id
_entity_poly.type
_entity_poly.pdbx_seq_one_letter_code
_entity_poly.pdbx_strand_id
1 'polypeptide(L)'
;METKINEADSEIDVQLVKRRDLLVKLISTVKQEMTFEKELLTNVTKMRSQHLDGLTVQEKSAFNQQMDQVQRGINVQLEAYPNIKSLTNVLQLQNAISDVEEDIAAARRIYNSNVSFYNQDLQTYPMSVAANGLITKPFFEASEKQREDVEINLI
;
A
#
# COMPACT_ATOMS: atom_id res chain seq x y z
N MET A 1 -15.22 -18.35 4.34
CA MET A 1 -14.01 -17.99 3.57
C MET A 1 -14.12 -16.63 2.87
N GLU A 2 -15.22 -16.36 2.20
CA GLU A 2 -15.47 -15.07 1.58
C GLU A 2 -15.49 -13.92 2.61
N THR A 3 -16.07 -14.14 3.79
CA THR A 3 -16.06 -13.17 4.90
C THR A 3 -14.64 -12.80 5.32
N LYS A 4 -13.71 -13.77 5.37
CA LYS A 4 -12.31 -13.53 5.72
C LYS A 4 -11.59 -12.71 4.65
N ILE A 5 -11.93 -12.91 3.38
CA ILE A 5 -11.39 -12.11 2.27
C ILE A 5 -11.85 -10.67 2.42
N ASN A 6 -13.13 -10.44 2.73
CA ASN A 6 -13.69 -9.11 2.91
C ASN A 6 -13.09 -8.38 4.12
N GLU A 7 -12.85 -9.10 5.22
CA GLU A 7 -12.16 -8.55 6.40
C GLU A 7 -10.74 -8.10 6.07
N ALA A 8 -9.99 -8.93 5.34
CA ALA A 8 -8.62 -8.61 4.94
C ALA A 8 -8.59 -7.43 3.96
N ASP A 9 -9.56 -7.35 3.05
CA ASP A 9 -9.68 -6.22 2.11
C ASP A 9 -9.99 -4.93 2.85
N SER A 10 -10.88 -4.96 3.84
CA SER A 10 -11.20 -3.81 4.69
C SER A 10 -9.99 -3.33 5.49
N GLU A 11 -9.17 -4.26 5.99
CA GLU A 11 -7.95 -3.94 6.70
C GLU A 11 -6.94 -3.24 5.77
N ILE A 12 -6.83 -3.69 4.53
CA ILE A 12 -6.01 -3.02 3.52
C ILE A 12 -6.48 -1.57 3.33
N ASP A 13 -7.78 -1.35 3.21
CA ASP A 13 -8.35 -0.01 3.04
C ASP A 13 -7.97 0.93 4.18
N VAL A 14 -8.10 0.46 5.42
CA VAL A 14 -7.74 1.23 6.61
C VAL A 14 -6.26 1.62 6.57
N GLN A 15 -5.39 0.69 6.24
CA GLN A 15 -3.95 0.92 6.21
C GLN A 15 -3.53 1.83 5.04
N LEU A 16 -4.19 1.74 3.89
CA LEU A 16 -3.90 2.64 2.76
C LEU A 16 -4.24 4.09 3.11
N VAL A 17 -5.39 4.34 3.75
CA VAL A 17 -5.76 5.67 4.23
C VAL A 17 -4.73 6.19 5.23
N LYS A 18 -4.35 5.37 6.18
CA LYS A 18 -3.36 5.71 7.20
C LYS A 18 -2.01 6.07 6.60
N ARG A 19 -1.54 5.27 5.62
CA ARG A 19 -0.29 5.53 4.91
C ARG A 19 -0.33 6.88 4.19
N ARG A 20 -1.41 7.14 3.44
CA ARG A 20 -1.60 8.41 2.73
C ARG A 20 -1.52 9.60 3.70
N ASP A 21 -2.25 9.51 4.79
CA ASP A 21 -2.33 10.60 5.76
C ASP A 21 -0.97 10.87 6.42
N LEU A 22 -0.20 9.83 6.70
CA LEU A 22 1.16 9.96 7.25
C LEU A 22 2.12 10.59 6.25
N LEU A 23 2.06 10.20 4.96
CA LEU A 23 2.89 10.80 3.91
C LEU A 23 2.56 12.28 3.72
N VAL A 24 1.28 12.64 3.71
CA VAL A 24 0.84 14.04 3.64
C VAL A 24 1.34 14.83 4.84
N LYS A 25 1.25 14.25 6.04
CA LYS A 25 1.73 14.88 7.27
C LYS A 25 3.24 15.09 7.25
N LEU A 26 4.01 14.12 6.76
CA LEU A 26 5.47 14.25 6.63
C LEU A 26 5.82 15.42 5.72
N ILE A 27 5.21 15.50 4.55
CA ILE A 27 5.45 16.59 3.60
C ILE A 27 5.07 17.93 4.21
N SER A 28 3.91 18.03 4.86
CA SER A 28 3.46 19.26 5.51
C SER A 28 4.41 19.71 6.61
N THR A 29 5.03 18.75 7.30
CA THR A 29 5.97 19.04 8.38
C THR A 29 7.28 19.64 7.86
N VAL A 30 7.78 19.18 6.72
CA VAL A 30 9.12 19.55 6.22
C VAL A 30 9.08 20.58 5.09
N LYS A 31 7.94 20.82 4.45
CA LYS A 31 7.86 21.65 3.22
C LYS A 31 8.31 23.10 3.41
N GLN A 32 8.23 23.62 4.64
CA GLN A 32 8.66 25.00 4.92
C GLN A 32 10.16 25.14 5.02
N GLU A 33 10.87 24.04 5.26
CA GLU A 33 12.31 24.00 5.50
C GLU A 33 13.06 23.37 4.35
N MET A 34 12.35 22.79 3.39
CA MET A 34 12.90 22.11 2.22
C MET A 34 12.19 22.56 0.95
N THR A 35 12.94 22.60 -0.14
CA THR A 35 12.37 22.79 -1.46
C THR A 35 12.16 21.43 -2.11
N PHE A 36 10.94 21.12 -2.51
CA PHE A 36 10.61 19.89 -3.22
C PHE A 36 10.53 20.13 -4.73
N GLU A 37 10.88 19.10 -5.50
CA GLU A 37 10.70 19.13 -6.95
C GLU A 37 9.23 19.27 -7.30
N LYS A 38 8.95 19.99 -8.40
CA LYS A 38 7.60 20.22 -8.89
C LYS A 38 6.87 18.91 -9.19
N GLU A 39 7.58 17.94 -9.79
CA GLU A 39 7.01 16.63 -10.11
C GLU A 39 6.56 15.89 -8.85
N LEU A 40 7.38 15.91 -7.80
CA LEU A 40 7.02 15.30 -6.53
C LEU A 40 5.78 15.94 -5.93
N LEU A 41 5.70 17.27 -5.93
CA LEU A 41 4.53 18.00 -5.42
C LEU A 41 3.27 17.69 -6.23
N THR A 42 3.40 17.52 -7.54
CA THR A 42 2.29 17.12 -8.41
C THR A 42 1.80 15.72 -8.05
N ASN A 43 2.71 14.78 -7.83
CA ASN A 43 2.38 13.41 -7.43
C ASN A 43 1.73 13.36 -6.05
N VAL A 44 2.18 14.19 -5.13
CA VAL A 44 1.58 14.34 -3.79
C VAL A 44 0.14 14.84 -3.90
N THR A 45 -0.09 15.84 -4.73
CA THR A 45 -1.44 16.39 -4.96
C THR A 45 -2.38 15.33 -5.53
N LYS A 46 -1.92 14.53 -6.50
CA LYS A 46 -2.70 13.42 -7.06
C LYS A 46 -3.01 12.37 -6.00
N MET A 47 -2.02 11.99 -5.22
CA MET A 47 -2.17 11.02 -4.12
C MET A 47 -3.19 11.51 -3.08
N ARG A 48 -3.08 12.77 -2.70
CA ARG A 48 -3.94 13.40 -1.70
C ARG A 48 -5.39 13.49 -2.13
N SER A 49 -5.64 13.71 -3.41
CA SER A 49 -6.99 13.89 -3.96
C SER A 49 -7.65 12.58 -4.38
N GLN A 50 -6.95 11.44 -4.30
CA GLN A 50 -7.49 10.15 -4.67
C GLN A 50 -8.61 9.73 -3.72
N HIS A 51 -9.78 9.43 -4.29
CA HIS A 51 -10.87 8.81 -3.54
C HIS A 51 -10.58 7.32 -3.36
N LEU A 52 -10.72 6.83 -2.13
CA LEU A 52 -10.39 5.44 -1.79
C LEU A 52 -11.61 4.54 -1.68
N ASP A 53 -12.82 5.12 -1.72
CA ASP A 53 -14.06 4.36 -1.66
C ASP A 53 -14.35 3.69 -3.01
N GLY A 54 -14.75 2.44 -2.96
CA GLY A 54 -15.18 1.70 -4.15
C GLY A 54 -14.08 1.30 -5.12
N LEU A 55 -12.81 1.35 -4.70
CA LEU A 55 -11.69 0.93 -5.53
C LEU A 55 -11.67 -0.59 -5.69
N THR A 56 -11.30 -1.05 -6.89
CA THR A 56 -10.98 -2.46 -7.13
C THR A 56 -9.66 -2.82 -6.46
N VAL A 57 -9.38 -4.11 -6.32
CA VAL A 57 -8.10 -4.61 -5.77
C VAL A 57 -6.93 -4.08 -6.60
N GLN A 58 -7.05 -4.07 -7.92
CA GLN A 58 -6.02 -3.55 -8.82
C GLN A 58 -5.80 -2.06 -8.63
N GLU A 59 -6.86 -1.29 -8.44
CA GLU A 59 -6.78 0.15 -8.17
C GLU A 59 -6.10 0.43 -6.82
N LYS A 60 -6.39 -0.38 -5.80
CA LYS A 60 -5.73 -0.29 -4.49
C LYS A 60 -4.23 -0.58 -4.60
N SER A 61 -3.86 -1.61 -5.37
CA SER A 61 -2.45 -1.92 -5.64
C SER A 61 -1.75 -0.77 -6.35
N ALA A 62 -2.38 -0.19 -7.36
CA ALA A 62 -1.84 0.95 -8.09
C ALA A 62 -1.64 2.16 -7.18
N PHE A 63 -2.60 2.43 -6.30
CA PHE A 63 -2.50 3.50 -5.32
C PHE A 63 -1.34 3.27 -4.34
N ASN A 64 -1.19 2.03 -3.86
CA ASN A 64 -0.07 1.68 -2.97
C ASN A 64 1.29 1.89 -3.66
N GLN A 65 1.40 1.53 -4.94
CA GLN A 65 2.61 1.77 -5.74
C GLN A 65 2.85 3.27 -5.95
N GLN A 66 1.81 4.06 -6.15
CA GLN A 66 1.93 5.52 -6.23
C GLN A 66 2.49 6.09 -4.93
N MET A 67 2.03 5.60 -3.79
CA MET A 67 2.58 6.00 -2.48
C MET A 67 4.03 5.59 -2.32
N ASP A 68 4.45 4.44 -2.85
CA ASP A 68 5.86 4.03 -2.87
C ASP A 68 6.72 5.04 -3.62
N GLN A 69 6.27 5.51 -4.77
CA GLN A 69 6.99 6.50 -5.57
C GLN A 69 7.10 7.83 -4.85
N VAL A 70 6.01 8.31 -4.24
CA VAL A 70 6.02 9.54 -3.44
C VAL A 70 6.99 9.41 -2.28
N GLN A 71 6.97 8.31 -1.57
CA GLN A 71 7.85 8.07 -0.42
C GLN A 71 9.32 8.05 -0.83
N ARG A 72 9.65 7.40 -1.93
CA ARG A 72 11.03 7.41 -2.47
C ARG A 72 11.48 8.82 -2.84
N GLY A 73 10.60 9.58 -3.46
CA GLY A 73 10.89 10.98 -3.81
C GLY A 73 11.17 11.82 -2.56
N ILE A 74 10.38 11.67 -1.51
CA ILE A 74 10.60 12.35 -0.24
C ILE A 74 11.93 11.94 0.39
N ASN A 75 12.23 10.65 0.41
CA ASN A 75 13.47 10.14 1.01
C ASN A 75 14.71 10.66 0.28
N VAL A 76 14.68 10.70 -1.05
CA VAL A 76 15.78 11.26 -1.85
C VAL A 76 16.00 12.73 -1.51
N GLN A 77 14.92 13.50 -1.39
CA GLN A 77 15.01 14.92 -1.02
C GLN A 77 15.54 15.10 0.41
N LEU A 78 15.09 14.27 1.36
CA LEU A 78 15.53 14.32 2.76
C LEU A 78 17.03 14.02 2.90
N GLU A 79 17.61 13.19 2.04
CA GLU A 79 19.04 12.90 2.07
C GLU A 79 19.89 14.15 1.83
N ALA A 80 19.37 15.12 1.08
CA ALA A 80 20.03 16.40 0.86
C ALA A 80 19.92 17.36 2.05
N TYR A 81 19.09 17.01 3.06
CA TYR A 81 18.83 17.85 4.24
C TYR A 81 18.98 17.03 5.52
N PRO A 82 20.21 16.59 5.85
CA PRO A 82 20.43 15.69 7.00
C PRO A 82 19.95 16.27 8.33
N ASN A 83 19.99 17.59 8.50
CA ASN A 83 19.51 18.24 9.72
C ASN A 83 18.01 18.07 9.90
N ILE A 84 17.25 18.12 8.82
CA ILE A 84 15.78 17.93 8.83
C ILE A 84 15.47 16.44 8.99
N LYS A 85 16.18 15.60 8.27
CA LYS A 85 16.01 14.13 8.34
C LYS A 85 16.17 13.60 9.76
N SER A 86 17.07 14.18 10.55
CA SER A 86 17.36 13.75 11.92
C SER A 86 16.46 14.35 12.99
N LEU A 87 15.52 15.24 12.64
CA LEU A 87 14.56 15.78 13.60
C LEU A 87 13.70 14.67 14.18
N THR A 88 13.44 14.73 15.47
CA THR A 88 12.68 13.70 16.21
C THR A 88 11.29 13.46 15.59
N ASN A 89 10.56 14.53 15.29
CA ASN A 89 9.22 14.44 14.70
C ASN A 89 9.26 13.83 13.28
N VAL A 90 10.30 14.12 12.49
CA VAL A 90 10.48 13.54 11.16
C VAL A 90 10.80 12.06 11.27
N LEU A 91 11.68 11.66 12.18
CA LEU A 91 12.00 10.25 12.44
C LEU A 91 10.78 9.48 12.91
N GLN A 92 9.97 10.05 13.79
CA GLN A 92 8.74 9.42 14.27
C GLN A 92 7.76 9.18 13.13
N LEU A 93 7.60 10.15 12.22
CA LEU A 93 6.73 9.99 11.05
C LEU A 93 7.25 8.93 10.10
N GLN A 94 8.56 8.88 9.85
CA GLN A 94 9.17 7.85 9.02
C GLN A 94 9.00 6.46 9.60
N ASN A 95 9.15 6.32 10.92
CA ASN A 95 8.92 5.05 11.60
C ASN A 95 7.44 4.62 11.53
N ALA A 96 6.51 5.56 11.73
CA ALA A 96 5.09 5.28 11.58
C ALA A 96 4.71 4.84 10.16
N ILE A 97 5.29 5.47 9.16
CA ILE A 97 5.10 5.10 7.74
C ILE A 97 5.63 3.70 7.49
N SER A 98 6.81 3.37 8.02
CA SER A 98 7.40 2.04 7.89
C SER A 98 6.51 0.97 8.54
N ASP A 99 5.95 1.24 9.71
CA ASP A 99 5.04 0.33 10.41
C ASP A 99 3.78 0.07 9.59
N VAL A 100 3.22 1.12 8.97
CA VAL A 100 2.04 0.97 8.10
C VAL A 100 2.37 0.16 6.86
N GLU A 101 3.55 0.34 6.26
CA GLU A 101 3.99 -0.49 5.14
C GLU A 101 4.02 -1.97 5.50
N GLU A 102 4.53 -2.30 6.69
CA GLU A 102 4.53 -3.67 7.20
C GLU A 102 3.11 -4.19 7.41
N ASP A 103 2.22 -3.37 7.95
CA ASP A 103 0.82 -3.71 8.17
C ASP A 103 0.11 -3.98 6.83
N ILE A 104 0.36 -3.17 5.81
CA ILE A 104 -0.17 -3.38 4.46
C ILE A 104 0.37 -4.70 3.89
N ALA A 105 1.66 -4.97 4.04
CA ALA A 105 2.26 -6.21 3.56
C ALA A 105 1.65 -7.43 4.26
N ALA A 106 1.40 -7.35 5.56
CA ALA A 106 0.76 -8.41 6.32
C ALA A 106 -0.69 -8.62 5.87
N ALA A 107 -1.47 -7.55 5.73
CA ALA A 107 -2.86 -7.61 5.28
C ALA A 107 -2.94 -8.16 3.85
N ARG A 108 -2.02 -7.78 2.98
CA ARG A 108 -1.93 -8.30 1.61
C ARG A 108 -1.68 -9.81 1.61
N ARG A 109 -0.76 -10.28 2.45
CA ARG A 109 -0.48 -11.72 2.55
C ARG A 109 -1.70 -12.50 3.01
N ILE A 110 -2.41 -11.99 4.01
CA ILE A 110 -3.65 -12.61 4.52
C ILE A 110 -4.72 -12.62 3.42
N TYR A 111 -4.92 -11.51 2.73
CA TYR A 111 -5.87 -11.41 1.63
C TYR A 111 -5.55 -12.43 0.53
N ASN A 112 -4.31 -12.46 0.06
CA ASN A 112 -3.90 -13.36 -1.01
C ASN A 112 -3.99 -14.83 -0.60
N SER A 113 -3.67 -15.15 0.66
CA SER A 113 -3.83 -16.51 1.20
C SER A 113 -5.29 -16.93 1.19
N ASN A 114 -6.18 -16.06 1.67
CA ASN A 114 -7.62 -16.35 1.70
C ASN A 114 -8.20 -16.48 0.27
N VAL A 115 -7.74 -15.65 -0.66
CA VAL A 115 -8.13 -15.75 -2.08
C VAL A 115 -7.65 -17.08 -2.67
N SER A 116 -6.44 -17.51 -2.36
CA SER A 116 -5.89 -18.77 -2.83
C SER A 116 -6.75 -19.96 -2.34
N PHE A 117 -7.12 -20.00 -1.06
CA PHE A 117 -7.98 -21.03 -0.53
C PHE A 117 -9.37 -20.99 -1.15
N TYR A 118 -9.96 -19.82 -1.30
CA TYR A 118 -11.25 -19.63 -1.94
C TYR A 118 -11.23 -20.16 -3.38
N ASN A 119 -10.23 -19.81 -4.16
CA ASN A 119 -10.10 -20.24 -5.55
C ASN A 119 -9.87 -21.77 -5.64
N GLN A 120 -9.10 -22.34 -4.72
CA GLN A 120 -8.92 -23.80 -4.64
C GLN A 120 -10.24 -24.51 -4.35
N ASP A 121 -11.02 -23.98 -3.42
CA ASP A 121 -12.33 -24.56 -3.10
C ASP A 121 -13.25 -24.54 -4.32
N LEU A 122 -13.26 -23.45 -5.09
CA LEU A 122 -14.04 -23.38 -6.32
C LEU A 122 -13.61 -24.43 -7.34
N GLN A 123 -12.30 -24.72 -7.43
CA GLN A 123 -11.77 -25.72 -8.37
C GLN A 123 -12.11 -27.15 -7.94
N THR A 124 -12.24 -27.39 -6.63
CA THR A 124 -12.53 -28.74 -6.10
C THR A 124 -14.01 -29.07 -6.05
N TYR A 125 -14.88 -28.07 -6.12
CA TYR A 125 -16.33 -28.28 -6.13
C TYR A 125 -16.85 -28.71 -7.49
N PRO A 126 -18.00 -29.45 -7.54
CA PRO A 126 -18.65 -29.82 -8.80
C PRO A 126 -19.07 -28.58 -9.61
N MET A 127 -19.32 -28.83 -10.89
CA MET A 127 -19.75 -27.81 -11.87
C MET A 127 -20.98 -26.99 -11.40
N SER A 128 -21.82 -27.55 -10.55
CA SER A 128 -22.99 -26.87 -10.01
C SER A 128 -22.65 -25.63 -9.21
N VAL A 129 -21.49 -25.59 -8.54
CA VAL A 129 -21.00 -24.41 -7.79
C VAL A 129 -20.57 -23.30 -8.76
N ALA A 130 -19.85 -23.66 -9.81
CA ALA A 130 -19.46 -22.72 -10.86
C ALA A 130 -20.69 -22.13 -11.58
N ALA A 131 -21.73 -22.94 -11.79
CA ALA A 131 -22.96 -22.50 -12.42
C ALA A 131 -23.77 -21.51 -11.58
N ASN A 132 -23.50 -21.42 -10.27
CA ASN A 132 -24.11 -20.44 -9.38
C ASN A 132 -23.43 -19.05 -9.43
N GLY A 133 -22.52 -18.84 -10.36
CA GLY A 133 -21.91 -17.53 -10.58
C GLY A 133 -20.73 -17.19 -9.67
N LEU A 134 -20.17 -18.18 -8.97
CA LEU A 134 -18.96 -17.96 -8.19
C LEU A 134 -17.75 -17.88 -9.13
N ILE A 135 -16.96 -16.84 -8.97
CA ILE A 135 -15.77 -16.58 -9.80
C ILE A 135 -14.52 -16.51 -8.92
N THR A 136 -13.36 -16.76 -9.53
CA THR A 136 -12.08 -16.58 -8.86
C THR A 136 -11.86 -15.11 -8.53
N LYS A 137 -11.12 -14.83 -7.46
CA LYS A 137 -10.83 -13.48 -7.03
C LYS A 137 -9.40 -13.09 -7.43
N PRO A 138 -9.17 -11.81 -7.79
CA PRO A 138 -7.84 -11.35 -8.14
C PRO A 138 -6.94 -11.24 -6.90
N PHE A 139 -5.65 -11.44 -7.10
CA PHE A 139 -4.65 -11.21 -6.05
C PHE A 139 -4.32 -9.73 -5.93
N PHE A 140 -3.97 -9.31 -4.72
CA PHE A 140 -3.43 -7.98 -4.47
C PHE A 140 -1.95 -7.98 -4.86
N GLU A 141 -1.56 -7.06 -5.74
CA GLU A 141 -0.17 -6.96 -6.19
C GLU A 141 0.72 -6.38 -5.10
N ALA A 142 1.92 -6.94 -4.95
CA ALA A 142 2.92 -6.42 -4.05
C ALA A 142 3.42 -5.07 -4.56
N SER A 143 3.76 -4.16 -3.62
CA SER A 143 4.47 -2.94 -4.00
C SER A 143 5.85 -3.29 -4.56
N GLU A 144 6.44 -2.39 -5.33
CA GLU A 144 7.75 -2.61 -5.94
C GLU A 144 8.82 -2.96 -4.90
N LYS A 145 8.83 -2.25 -3.77
CA LYS A 145 9.74 -2.53 -2.66
C LYS A 145 9.53 -3.93 -2.09
N GLN A 146 8.30 -4.35 -1.92
CA GLN A 146 7.98 -5.69 -1.40
C GLN A 146 8.38 -6.79 -2.37
N ARG A 147 8.27 -6.56 -3.67
CA ARG A 147 8.74 -7.50 -4.69
C ARG A 147 10.25 -7.65 -4.66
N GLU A 148 10.98 -6.56 -4.53
CA GLU A 148 12.44 -6.58 -4.42
C GLU A 148 12.89 -7.38 -3.18
N ASP A 149 12.25 -7.17 -2.03
CA ASP A 149 12.54 -7.89 -0.80
C ASP A 149 12.30 -9.40 -0.96
N VAL A 150 11.21 -9.79 -1.62
CA VAL A 150 10.88 -11.20 -1.89
C VAL A 150 11.90 -11.82 -2.85
N GLU A 151 12.30 -11.14 -3.90
CA GLU A 151 13.31 -11.61 -4.86
C GLU A 151 14.66 -11.85 -4.18
N ILE A 152 15.08 -10.93 -3.31
CA ILE A 152 16.32 -11.06 -2.54
C ILE A 152 16.26 -12.28 -1.63
N ASN A 153 15.13 -12.53 -0.98
CA ASN A 153 14.95 -13.65 -0.05
C ASN A 153 14.90 -15.02 -0.74
N LEU A 154 14.58 -15.07 -2.03
CA LEU A 154 14.52 -16.29 -2.81
C LEU A 154 15.88 -16.72 -3.38
N ILE A 155 16.86 -15.86 -3.35
CA ILE A 155 18.22 -16.13 -3.79
C ILE A 155 19.07 -16.55 -2.61
#